data_cce53ffdbb6361cfb04bd1ac6f2f908b
#
_entry.id   cce53ffdbb6361cfb04bd1ac6f2f908b
#
_cell.length_a   1.000
_cell.length_b   1.000
_cell.length_c   1.000
_cell.angle_alpha   90.00
_cell.angle_beta   90.00
_cell.angle_gamma   90.00
#
_symmetry.space_group_name_H-M   'P 1'
#
loop_
_entity.id
_entity.type
_entity.pdbx_description
1 polymer ?
#
loop_
_entity_poly.entity_id
_entity_poly.type
_entity_poly.pdbx_seq_one_letter_code
_entity_poly.pdbx_strand_id
1 'polypeptide(L)'
;MQNRMKDIRFITLPEDRELGSVTVRKDIPLPIQFPEGSVTDDIDVNSIVAGLIKTVAWDTENRNYNYYKDLLLDIQPDVVKELNLAAIAQSKKEDYEFAEELMLAVNHLSDAPESYINLAVLYAQMTVKLHKEKNDTLADMYDDKIIAILNECRDRHPDYAPTYSEISAFHMRHGDVENARDYLARYTELETDKKKKADAEKTLDSINGMLNSKDRIMYAYDKMMMGCPDEAVEVMDKYIAEGSKQWEAYFIRGWAKRVLEDFKGAQEDLLESLRIDGRNAEVYNELSICARESGDTELAKSYLQIAVDLDGEDVVYLTNLAFLHLGSGEFAESRELLEKARTIDPEDPQLKYLMEEYQKATGDRIGEVISEEVYSDEELAALKDSRQNNGIPYREL
;
A
#
# COMPACT_ATOMS: atom_id res chain seq x y z
N MET A 1 -29.74 -7.43 2.35
CA MET A 1 -30.96 -7.47 1.53
C MET A 1 -32.24 -7.25 2.36
N GLN A 2 -32.58 -8.10 3.34
CA GLN A 2 -33.83 -7.97 4.11
C GLN A 2 -34.09 -6.58 4.75
N ASN A 3 -33.05 -5.85 5.13
CA ASN A 3 -33.22 -4.54 5.76
C ASN A 3 -33.52 -3.40 4.76
N ARG A 4 -33.10 -3.53 3.48
CA ARG A 4 -33.29 -2.50 2.44
C ARG A 4 -34.70 -2.51 1.83
N MET A 5 -35.43 -3.62 1.94
CA MET A 5 -36.78 -3.81 1.37
C MET A 5 -37.91 -3.78 2.43
N LYS A 6 -37.61 -3.39 3.69
CA LYS A 6 -38.56 -3.46 4.82
C LYS A 6 -39.81 -2.59 4.65
N ASP A 7 -39.71 -1.51 3.90
CA ASP A 7 -40.78 -0.55 3.61
C ASP A 7 -41.52 -0.84 2.30
N ILE A 8 -41.18 -1.95 1.59
CA ILE A 8 -41.85 -2.39 0.38
C ILE A 8 -42.87 -3.48 0.71
N ARG A 9 -44.10 -3.30 0.20
CA ARG A 9 -45.14 -4.31 0.22
C ARG A 9 -45.57 -4.67 -1.19
N PHE A 10 -45.70 -5.97 -1.48
CA PHE A 10 -46.16 -6.44 -2.76
C PHE A 10 -47.68 -6.66 -2.69
N ILE A 11 -48.44 -5.84 -3.43
CA ILE A 11 -49.91 -5.82 -3.41
C ILE A 11 -50.44 -6.35 -4.71
N THR A 12 -51.34 -7.35 -4.65
CA THR A 12 -52.08 -7.86 -5.80
C THR A 12 -53.32 -6.99 -6.02
N LEU A 13 -53.46 -6.46 -7.23
CA LEU A 13 -54.61 -5.63 -7.59
C LEU A 13 -55.84 -6.51 -7.84
N PRO A 14 -57.08 -6.04 -7.53
CA PRO A 14 -58.30 -6.78 -7.78
C PRO A 14 -58.61 -6.88 -9.30
N GLU A 15 -58.19 -5.91 -10.06
CA GLU A 15 -58.35 -5.78 -11.53
C GLU A 15 -57.14 -5.07 -12.14
N ASP A 16 -57.00 -5.18 -13.46
CA ASP A 16 -55.98 -4.44 -14.17
C ASP A 16 -56.24 -2.95 -13.99
N ARG A 17 -55.17 -2.15 -13.77
CA ARG A 17 -55.27 -0.73 -13.47
C ARG A 17 -54.53 0.10 -14.50
N GLU A 18 -55.19 1.11 -15.03
CA GLU A 18 -54.58 2.08 -15.93
C GLU A 18 -53.84 3.16 -15.10
N LEU A 19 -52.55 3.34 -15.39
CA LEU A 19 -51.72 4.43 -14.89
C LEU A 19 -51.27 5.28 -16.08
N GLY A 20 -52.03 6.31 -16.41
CA GLY A 20 -51.83 7.09 -17.66
C GLY A 20 -52.05 6.24 -18.90
N SER A 21 -51.01 6.00 -19.70
CA SER A 21 -51.04 5.14 -20.89
C SER A 21 -50.61 3.70 -20.64
N VAL A 22 -50.30 3.35 -19.39
CA VAL A 22 -49.70 2.04 -19.02
C VAL A 22 -50.70 1.20 -18.22
N THR A 23 -50.91 -0.04 -18.64
CA THR A 23 -51.77 -1.02 -17.93
C THR A 23 -50.94 -1.85 -16.93
N VAL A 24 -51.22 -1.67 -15.65
CA VAL A 24 -50.64 -2.52 -14.57
C VAL A 24 -51.48 -3.77 -14.40
N ARG A 25 -50.85 -4.93 -14.51
CA ARG A 25 -51.51 -6.25 -14.49
C ARG A 25 -51.86 -6.68 -13.08
N LYS A 26 -53.09 -7.15 -12.89
CA LYS A 26 -53.60 -7.66 -11.61
C LYS A 26 -52.97 -8.95 -11.13
N ASP A 27 -52.48 -9.78 -12.06
CA ASP A 27 -51.89 -11.11 -11.74
C ASP A 27 -50.42 -11.02 -11.26
N ILE A 28 -49.84 -9.84 -11.32
CA ILE A 28 -48.47 -9.57 -10.86
C ILE A 28 -48.50 -8.66 -9.62
N PRO A 29 -47.96 -9.13 -8.45
CA PRO A 29 -47.92 -8.30 -7.26
C PRO A 29 -47.10 -7.04 -7.51
N LEU A 30 -47.68 -5.88 -7.21
CA LEU A 30 -47.06 -4.58 -7.45
C LEU A 30 -46.23 -4.14 -6.20
N PRO A 31 -44.93 -3.82 -6.34
CA PRO A 31 -44.14 -3.31 -5.22
C PRO A 31 -44.52 -1.85 -4.93
N ILE A 32 -44.93 -1.60 -3.70
CA ILE A 32 -45.34 -0.26 -3.25
C ILE A 32 -44.51 0.13 -2.03
N GLN A 33 -43.94 1.30 -2.06
CA GLN A 33 -43.25 1.86 -0.90
C GLN A 33 -44.22 2.52 0.06
N PHE A 34 -44.18 2.09 1.33
CA PHE A 34 -44.93 2.71 2.41
C PHE A 34 -43.97 3.35 3.40
N PRO A 35 -44.16 4.65 3.74
CA PRO A 35 -43.41 5.28 4.82
C PRO A 35 -43.60 4.51 6.14
N GLU A 36 -42.56 4.39 6.97
CA GLU A 36 -42.66 3.74 8.29
C GLU A 36 -43.82 4.34 9.12
N GLY A 37 -44.75 3.48 9.54
CA GLY A 37 -45.90 3.90 10.37
C GLY A 37 -47.13 4.40 9.59
N SER A 38 -47.11 4.44 8.26
CA SER A 38 -48.31 4.80 7.47
C SER A 38 -49.32 3.67 7.41
N VAL A 39 -50.59 4.01 7.62
CA VAL A 39 -51.79 3.10 7.59
C VAL A 39 -52.71 3.58 6.49
N THR A 40 -52.24 4.14 5.40
CA THR A 40 -53.07 4.62 4.32
C THR A 40 -53.21 3.54 3.23
N ASP A 41 -54.48 3.18 2.91
CA ASP A 41 -54.82 2.30 1.78
C ASP A 41 -54.77 3.07 0.43
N ASP A 42 -54.30 4.32 0.42
CA ASP A 42 -54.28 5.15 -0.78
C ASP A 42 -52.97 4.93 -1.52
N ILE A 43 -53.04 4.13 -2.59
CA ILE A 43 -51.92 3.81 -3.47
C ILE A 43 -51.81 4.90 -4.52
N ASP A 44 -50.84 5.82 -4.34
CA ASP A 44 -50.53 6.81 -5.36
C ASP A 44 -49.42 6.34 -6.35
N VAL A 45 -49.30 7.04 -7.45
CA VAL A 45 -48.32 6.67 -8.51
C VAL A 45 -46.90 6.82 -8.00
N ASN A 46 -46.60 7.79 -7.09
CA ASN A 46 -45.25 8.02 -6.58
C ASN A 46 -44.81 6.85 -5.68
N SER A 47 -45.73 6.34 -4.85
CA SER A 47 -45.44 5.15 -4.01
C SER A 47 -45.20 3.88 -4.85
N ILE A 48 -45.86 3.76 -6.01
CA ILE A 48 -45.59 2.68 -7.00
C ILE A 48 -44.22 2.85 -7.62
N VAL A 49 -43.90 4.05 -8.15
CA VAL A 49 -42.62 4.35 -8.79
C VAL A 49 -41.47 4.13 -7.80
N ALA A 50 -41.60 4.63 -6.58
CA ALA A 50 -40.59 4.42 -5.53
C ALA A 50 -40.41 2.93 -5.18
N GLY A 51 -41.51 2.18 -5.10
CA GLY A 51 -41.48 0.73 -4.91
C GLY A 51 -40.78 -0.02 -6.03
N LEU A 52 -41.05 0.37 -7.29
CA LEU A 52 -40.40 -0.18 -8.48
C LEU A 52 -38.90 0.13 -8.49
N ILE A 53 -38.49 1.38 -8.25
CA ILE A 53 -37.08 1.79 -8.19
C ILE A 53 -36.33 0.93 -7.18
N LYS A 54 -36.87 0.81 -5.98
CA LYS A 54 -36.22 0.06 -4.89
C LYS A 54 -36.16 -1.43 -5.18
N THR A 55 -37.20 -2.00 -5.80
CA THR A 55 -37.22 -3.41 -6.23
C THR A 55 -36.19 -3.65 -7.33
N VAL A 56 -36.08 -2.78 -8.31
CA VAL A 56 -35.07 -2.86 -9.37
C VAL A 56 -33.66 -2.75 -8.81
N ALA A 57 -33.45 -1.90 -7.79
CA ALA A 57 -32.15 -1.75 -7.17
C ALA A 57 -31.69 -2.98 -6.35
N TRP A 58 -32.62 -3.62 -5.59
CA TRP A 58 -32.23 -4.55 -4.53
C TRP A 58 -32.77 -5.99 -4.67
N ASP A 59 -33.83 -6.22 -5.46
CA ASP A 59 -34.49 -7.54 -5.56
C ASP A 59 -34.36 -8.12 -6.98
N THR A 60 -33.09 -8.26 -7.43
CA THR A 60 -32.76 -8.76 -8.79
C THR A 60 -33.19 -10.22 -9.02
N GLU A 61 -33.36 -11.00 -7.94
CA GLU A 61 -33.81 -12.40 -7.98
C GLU A 61 -35.34 -12.53 -8.05
N ASN A 62 -36.07 -11.42 -8.06
CA ASN A 62 -37.53 -11.45 -8.12
C ASN A 62 -38.02 -12.08 -9.43
N ARG A 63 -38.94 -13.04 -9.31
CA ARG A 63 -39.49 -13.72 -10.49
C ARG A 63 -40.14 -12.80 -11.54
N ASN A 64 -40.57 -11.59 -11.11
CA ASN A 64 -41.20 -10.58 -11.97
C ASN A 64 -40.26 -9.41 -12.27
N TYR A 65 -38.97 -9.56 -12.04
CA TYR A 65 -37.99 -8.51 -12.14
C TYR A 65 -38.03 -7.74 -13.48
N ASN A 66 -38.05 -8.47 -14.59
CA ASN A 66 -38.10 -7.87 -15.91
C ASN A 66 -39.38 -7.06 -16.13
N TYR A 67 -40.53 -7.58 -15.65
CA TYR A 67 -41.78 -6.83 -15.71
C TYR A 67 -41.69 -5.51 -14.93
N TYR A 68 -41.06 -5.49 -13.77
CA TYR A 68 -40.89 -4.25 -12.98
C TYR A 68 -39.98 -3.25 -13.65
N LYS A 69 -38.92 -3.70 -14.34
CA LYS A 69 -38.07 -2.84 -15.15
C LYS A 69 -38.85 -2.19 -16.29
N ASP A 70 -39.54 -3.00 -17.07
CA ASP A 70 -40.33 -2.53 -18.21
C ASP A 70 -41.43 -1.56 -17.75
N LEU A 71 -42.17 -1.95 -16.70
CA LEU A 71 -43.21 -1.11 -16.12
C LEU A 71 -42.68 0.27 -15.65
N LEU A 72 -41.52 0.31 -15.01
CA LEU A 72 -40.91 1.54 -14.55
C LEU A 72 -40.54 2.45 -15.74
N LEU A 73 -39.95 1.87 -16.80
CA LEU A 73 -39.59 2.59 -18.02
C LEU A 73 -40.84 3.09 -18.80
N ASP A 74 -41.92 2.31 -18.79
CA ASP A 74 -43.18 2.68 -19.44
C ASP A 74 -43.91 3.81 -18.69
N ILE A 75 -43.90 3.79 -17.34
CA ILE A 75 -44.52 4.83 -16.52
C ILE A 75 -43.68 6.14 -16.61
N GLN A 76 -42.35 6.04 -16.62
CA GLN A 76 -41.43 7.16 -16.56
C GLN A 76 -40.27 6.97 -17.54
N PRO A 77 -40.45 7.29 -18.83
CA PRO A 77 -39.46 7.07 -19.88
C PRO A 77 -38.10 7.75 -19.65
N ASP A 78 -38.08 8.87 -18.94
CA ASP A 78 -36.83 9.59 -18.57
C ASP A 78 -36.23 9.16 -17.24
N VAL A 79 -36.73 8.07 -16.59
CA VAL A 79 -36.38 7.67 -15.23
C VAL A 79 -34.86 7.47 -15.05
N VAL A 80 -34.20 6.86 -16.02
CA VAL A 80 -32.74 6.61 -15.94
C VAL A 80 -31.96 7.92 -15.77
N LYS A 81 -32.32 8.95 -16.56
CA LYS A 81 -31.68 10.26 -16.48
C LYS A 81 -31.99 10.96 -15.15
N GLU A 82 -33.27 10.91 -14.74
CA GLU A 82 -33.72 11.55 -13.50
C GLU A 82 -33.08 10.92 -12.27
N LEU A 83 -33.02 9.57 -12.20
CA LEU A 83 -32.36 8.82 -11.12
C LEU A 83 -30.87 9.13 -11.06
N ASN A 84 -30.19 9.20 -12.23
CA ASN A 84 -28.77 9.52 -12.27
C ASN A 84 -28.48 10.93 -11.72
N LEU A 85 -29.27 11.92 -12.11
CA LEU A 85 -29.17 13.28 -11.58
C LEU A 85 -29.47 13.35 -10.07
N ALA A 86 -30.49 12.63 -9.63
CA ALA A 86 -30.85 12.54 -8.21
C ALA A 86 -29.73 11.87 -7.39
N ALA A 87 -29.15 10.77 -7.88
CA ALA A 87 -28.06 10.07 -7.23
C ALA A 87 -26.83 10.97 -7.06
N ILE A 88 -26.44 11.71 -8.10
CA ILE A 88 -25.35 12.70 -8.02
C ILE A 88 -25.66 13.79 -6.98
N ALA A 89 -26.92 14.26 -6.91
CA ALA A 89 -27.33 15.26 -5.94
C ALA A 89 -27.27 14.73 -4.50
N GLN A 90 -27.65 13.47 -4.26
CA GLN A 90 -27.58 12.84 -2.92
C GLN A 90 -26.12 12.55 -2.53
N SER A 91 -25.28 12.06 -3.45
CA SER A 91 -23.84 11.89 -3.20
C SER A 91 -23.17 13.18 -2.73
N LYS A 92 -23.52 14.34 -3.36
CA LYS A 92 -23.01 15.64 -2.93
C LYS A 92 -23.48 16.08 -1.54
N LYS A 93 -24.60 15.54 -1.04
CA LYS A 93 -25.11 15.74 0.32
C LYS A 93 -24.58 14.70 1.31
N GLU A 94 -23.71 13.80 0.84
CA GLU A 94 -23.17 12.66 1.58
C GLU A 94 -24.24 11.63 2.02
N ASP A 95 -25.43 11.67 1.41
CA ASP A 95 -26.45 10.62 1.56
C ASP A 95 -26.11 9.46 0.61
N TYR A 96 -25.05 8.74 0.96
CA TYR A 96 -24.50 7.69 0.10
C TYR A 96 -25.42 6.46 0.01
N GLU A 97 -26.19 6.16 1.07
CA GLU A 97 -27.12 5.01 1.05
C GLU A 97 -28.21 5.20 0.02
N PHE A 98 -28.80 6.38 -0.03
CA PHE A 98 -29.82 6.68 -1.04
C PHE A 98 -29.21 6.86 -2.43
N ALA A 99 -28.02 7.46 -2.53
CA ALA A 99 -27.29 7.54 -3.79
C ALA A 99 -26.97 6.16 -4.37
N GLU A 100 -26.57 5.18 -3.52
CA GLU A 100 -26.30 3.78 -3.92
C GLU A 100 -27.57 3.14 -4.49
N GLU A 101 -28.73 3.29 -3.83
CA GLU A 101 -30.00 2.76 -4.28
C GLU A 101 -30.36 3.28 -5.69
N LEU A 102 -30.25 4.60 -5.87
CA LEU A 102 -30.55 5.21 -7.15
C LEU A 102 -29.57 4.78 -8.25
N MET A 103 -28.27 4.75 -7.96
CA MET A 103 -27.25 4.31 -8.94
C MET A 103 -27.38 2.83 -9.31
N LEU A 104 -27.74 1.95 -8.36
CA LEU A 104 -28.04 0.55 -8.65
C LEU A 104 -29.25 0.43 -9.58
N ALA A 105 -30.33 1.16 -9.31
CA ALA A 105 -31.48 1.19 -10.20
C ALA A 105 -31.11 1.67 -11.60
N VAL A 106 -30.30 2.74 -11.73
CA VAL A 106 -29.77 3.23 -13.03
C VAL A 106 -28.97 2.15 -13.75
N ASN A 107 -28.04 1.50 -13.05
CA ASN A 107 -27.19 0.46 -13.62
C ASN A 107 -28.02 -0.75 -14.13
N HIS A 108 -29.05 -1.14 -13.37
CA HIS A 108 -29.93 -2.23 -13.75
C HIS A 108 -30.95 -1.90 -14.85
N LEU A 109 -31.36 -0.63 -14.97
CA LEU A 109 -32.28 -0.16 -16.01
C LEU A 109 -31.58 0.11 -17.35
N SER A 110 -30.30 0.49 -17.29
CA SER A 110 -29.51 0.91 -18.45
C SER A 110 -28.26 0.06 -18.58
N ASP A 111 -28.02 -0.52 -19.73
CA ASP A 111 -26.77 -1.22 -20.05
C ASP A 111 -25.69 -0.25 -20.57
N ALA A 112 -25.81 1.05 -20.25
CA ALA A 112 -24.84 2.05 -20.66
C ALA A 112 -23.57 1.96 -19.81
N PRO A 113 -22.35 1.93 -20.43
CA PRO A 113 -21.09 1.75 -19.68
C PRO A 113 -20.85 2.87 -18.66
N GLU A 114 -21.39 4.08 -18.89
CA GLU A 114 -21.29 5.20 -17.96
C GLU A 114 -21.97 4.91 -16.61
N SER A 115 -23.00 4.07 -16.57
CA SER A 115 -23.70 3.71 -15.33
C SER A 115 -22.81 2.92 -14.39
N TYR A 116 -21.98 2.03 -14.92
CA TYR A 116 -20.99 1.24 -14.16
C TYR A 116 -19.90 2.15 -13.58
N ILE A 117 -19.39 3.08 -14.39
CA ILE A 117 -18.36 4.04 -13.93
C ILE A 117 -18.93 4.94 -12.83
N ASN A 118 -20.13 5.48 -12.99
CA ASN A 118 -20.76 6.32 -11.98
C ASN A 118 -20.94 5.59 -10.65
N LEU A 119 -21.33 4.31 -10.68
CA LEU A 119 -21.48 3.48 -9.49
C LEU A 119 -20.11 3.19 -8.85
N ALA A 120 -19.08 2.89 -9.63
CA ALA A 120 -17.72 2.70 -9.13
C ALA A 120 -17.17 3.97 -8.46
N VAL A 121 -17.42 5.16 -9.06
CA VAL A 121 -17.03 6.46 -8.47
C VAL A 121 -17.77 6.71 -7.14
N LEU A 122 -19.06 6.38 -7.05
CA LEU A 122 -19.81 6.49 -5.81
C LEU A 122 -19.20 5.59 -4.72
N TYR A 123 -18.90 4.34 -5.03
CA TYR A 123 -18.25 3.42 -4.10
C TYR A 123 -16.88 3.93 -3.65
N ALA A 124 -16.08 4.51 -4.55
CA ALA A 124 -14.79 5.11 -4.19
C ALA A 124 -14.95 6.31 -3.21
N GLN A 125 -16.01 7.12 -3.35
CA GLN A 125 -16.31 8.18 -2.39
C GLN A 125 -16.69 7.62 -1.02
N MET A 126 -17.43 6.50 -0.99
CA MET A 126 -17.79 5.81 0.25
C MET A 126 -16.55 5.21 0.93
N THR A 127 -15.66 4.56 0.19
CA THR A 127 -14.39 4.04 0.70
C THR A 127 -13.56 5.13 1.37
N VAL A 128 -13.39 6.29 0.71
CA VAL A 128 -12.64 7.43 1.27
C VAL A 128 -13.25 7.92 2.59
N LYS A 129 -14.58 7.98 2.68
CA LYS A 129 -15.27 8.37 3.91
C LYS A 129 -15.04 7.36 5.04
N LEU A 130 -15.18 6.07 4.73
CA LEU A 130 -15.03 4.97 5.68
C LEU A 130 -13.61 4.90 6.26
N HIS A 131 -12.57 5.13 5.46
CA HIS A 131 -11.20 5.24 5.96
C HIS A 131 -11.02 6.42 6.92
N LYS A 132 -11.63 7.58 6.63
CA LYS A 132 -11.62 8.72 7.56
C LYS A 132 -12.33 8.39 8.89
N GLU A 133 -13.36 7.56 8.85
CA GLU A 133 -14.11 7.07 10.00
C GLU A 133 -13.44 5.87 10.70
N LYS A 134 -12.28 5.39 10.19
CA LYS A 134 -11.53 4.21 10.67
C LYS A 134 -12.34 2.91 10.62
N ASN A 135 -13.20 2.78 9.63
CA ASN A 135 -13.99 1.57 9.36
C ASN A 135 -13.40 0.82 8.15
N ASP A 136 -12.19 0.33 8.32
CA ASP A 136 -11.42 -0.27 7.23
C ASP A 136 -12.09 -1.54 6.67
N THR A 137 -12.67 -2.37 7.53
CA THR A 137 -13.38 -3.58 7.08
C THR A 137 -14.52 -3.29 6.10
N LEU A 138 -15.28 -2.21 6.34
CA LEU A 138 -16.36 -1.82 5.43
C LEU A 138 -15.79 -1.12 4.18
N ALA A 139 -14.69 -0.39 4.31
CA ALA A 139 -13.98 0.20 3.18
C ALA A 139 -13.49 -0.88 2.20
N ASP A 140 -12.86 -1.95 2.69
CA ASP A 140 -12.42 -3.10 1.89
C ASP A 140 -13.59 -3.76 1.13
N MET A 141 -14.75 -3.90 1.77
CA MET A 141 -15.95 -4.41 1.09
C MET A 141 -16.42 -3.53 -0.07
N TYR A 142 -16.24 -2.19 0.03
CA TYR A 142 -16.55 -1.30 -1.08
C TYR A 142 -15.48 -1.32 -2.16
N ASP A 143 -14.20 -1.54 -1.83
CA ASP A 143 -13.15 -1.76 -2.81
C ASP A 143 -13.41 -3.04 -3.65
N ASP A 144 -13.87 -4.12 -3.00
CA ASP A 144 -14.32 -5.33 -3.72
C ASP A 144 -15.49 -5.03 -4.67
N LYS A 145 -16.44 -4.18 -4.26
CA LYS A 145 -17.56 -3.77 -5.13
C LYS A 145 -17.07 -2.91 -6.31
N ILE A 146 -16.09 -2.01 -6.09
CA ILE A 146 -15.52 -1.19 -7.17
C ILE A 146 -14.93 -2.09 -8.25
N ILE A 147 -14.03 -2.99 -7.88
CA ILE A 147 -13.36 -3.82 -8.88
C ILE A 147 -14.34 -4.80 -9.56
N ALA A 148 -15.33 -5.31 -8.85
CA ALA A 148 -16.35 -6.18 -9.41
C ALA A 148 -17.18 -5.46 -10.48
N ILE A 149 -17.70 -4.25 -10.19
CA ILE A 149 -18.53 -3.49 -11.14
C ILE A 149 -17.72 -3.00 -12.36
N LEU A 150 -16.45 -2.64 -12.17
CA LEU A 150 -15.56 -2.27 -13.27
C LEU A 150 -15.24 -3.46 -14.17
N ASN A 151 -15.02 -4.65 -13.60
CA ASN A 151 -14.82 -5.88 -14.38
C ASN A 151 -16.09 -6.25 -15.16
N GLU A 152 -17.29 -6.13 -14.56
CA GLU A 152 -18.54 -6.35 -15.26
C GLU A 152 -18.69 -5.37 -16.45
N CYS A 153 -18.35 -4.09 -16.25
CA CYS A 153 -18.34 -3.10 -17.32
C CYS A 153 -17.38 -3.51 -18.45
N ARG A 154 -16.16 -3.92 -18.12
CA ARG A 154 -15.18 -4.38 -19.10
C ARG A 154 -15.69 -5.58 -19.92
N ASP A 155 -16.29 -6.54 -19.25
CA ASP A 155 -16.76 -7.77 -19.89
C ASP A 155 -17.94 -7.52 -20.82
N ARG A 156 -18.83 -6.58 -20.48
CA ARG A 156 -19.99 -6.18 -21.31
C ARG A 156 -19.64 -5.17 -22.41
N HIS A 157 -18.69 -4.27 -22.11
CA HIS A 157 -18.30 -3.14 -22.98
C HIS A 157 -16.76 -3.10 -23.17
N PRO A 158 -16.17 -4.12 -23.83
CA PRO A 158 -14.70 -4.28 -23.89
C PRO A 158 -13.97 -3.15 -24.64
N ASP A 159 -14.69 -2.35 -25.42
CA ASP A 159 -14.11 -1.23 -26.17
C ASP A 159 -14.36 0.15 -25.51
N TYR A 160 -14.96 0.16 -24.31
CA TYR A 160 -15.20 1.40 -23.58
C TYR A 160 -13.95 1.82 -22.79
N ALA A 161 -13.15 2.72 -23.38
CA ALA A 161 -11.88 3.15 -22.84
C ALA A 161 -11.92 3.58 -21.35
N PRO A 162 -12.88 4.39 -20.86
CA PRO A 162 -12.87 4.84 -19.47
C PRO A 162 -12.82 3.73 -18.42
N THR A 163 -13.36 2.55 -18.71
CA THR A 163 -13.30 1.40 -17.78
C THR A 163 -11.86 1.01 -17.46
N TYR A 164 -11.01 0.98 -18.45
CA TYR A 164 -9.59 0.61 -18.28
C TYR A 164 -8.82 1.65 -17.49
N SER A 165 -9.14 2.94 -17.68
CA SER A 165 -8.57 4.03 -16.88
C SER A 165 -8.94 3.90 -15.39
N GLU A 166 -10.21 3.59 -15.10
CA GLU A 166 -10.66 3.42 -13.71
C GLU A 166 -10.08 2.17 -13.05
N ILE A 167 -9.97 1.04 -13.78
CA ILE A 167 -9.32 -0.18 -13.27
C ILE A 167 -7.82 0.11 -13.00
N SER A 168 -7.14 0.81 -13.91
CA SER A 168 -5.75 1.22 -13.70
C SER A 168 -5.59 2.09 -12.45
N ALA A 169 -6.45 3.08 -12.27
CA ALA A 169 -6.45 3.94 -11.09
C ALA A 169 -6.74 3.16 -9.79
N PHE A 170 -7.60 2.14 -9.85
CA PHE A 170 -7.85 1.24 -8.73
C PHE A 170 -6.58 0.49 -8.33
N HIS A 171 -5.91 -0.17 -9.27
CA HIS A 171 -4.67 -0.91 -9.01
C HIS A 171 -3.55 0.00 -8.51
N MET A 172 -3.42 1.23 -9.04
CA MET A 172 -2.44 2.20 -8.55
C MET A 172 -2.66 2.56 -7.08
N ARG A 173 -3.91 2.77 -6.65
CA ARG A 173 -4.23 3.05 -5.23
C ARG A 173 -3.86 1.90 -4.30
N HIS A 174 -3.90 0.67 -4.79
CA HIS A 174 -3.57 -0.55 -4.04
C HIS A 174 -2.10 -0.99 -4.20
N GLY A 175 -1.26 -0.17 -4.85
CA GLY A 175 0.16 -0.46 -5.04
C GLY A 175 0.46 -1.54 -6.09
N ASP A 176 -0.53 -2.02 -6.82
CA ASP A 176 -0.40 -3.01 -7.88
C ASP A 176 -0.03 -2.33 -9.21
N VAL A 177 1.24 -1.92 -9.28
CA VAL A 177 1.75 -1.09 -10.38
C VAL A 177 1.76 -1.84 -11.71
N GLU A 178 1.95 -3.16 -11.71
CA GLU A 178 2.00 -3.98 -12.92
C GLU A 178 0.63 -4.07 -13.59
N ASN A 179 -0.41 -4.43 -12.86
CA ASN A 179 -1.77 -4.43 -13.37
C ASN A 179 -2.22 -3.02 -13.78
N ALA A 180 -1.86 -1.99 -12.99
CA ALA A 180 -2.17 -0.61 -13.35
C ALA A 180 -1.57 -0.22 -14.71
N ARG A 181 -0.31 -0.60 -14.99
CA ARG A 181 0.34 -0.41 -16.29
C ARG A 181 -0.44 -1.07 -17.42
N ASP A 182 -0.79 -2.33 -17.25
CA ASP A 182 -1.42 -3.13 -18.32
C ASP A 182 -2.79 -2.58 -18.68
N TYR A 183 -3.59 -2.19 -17.68
CA TYR A 183 -4.88 -1.54 -17.92
C TYR A 183 -4.73 -0.13 -18.54
N LEU A 184 -3.72 0.65 -18.12
CA LEU A 184 -3.48 1.97 -18.70
C LEU A 184 -3.00 1.87 -20.15
N ALA A 185 -2.18 0.87 -20.47
CA ALA A 185 -1.79 0.59 -21.85
C ALA A 185 -3.03 0.28 -22.71
N ARG A 186 -3.95 -0.55 -22.23
CA ARG A 186 -5.21 -0.81 -22.94
C ARG A 186 -6.07 0.42 -23.09
N TYR A 187 -6.13 1.29 -22.08
CA TYR A 187 -6.80 2.59 -22.19
C TYR A 187 -6.22 3.44 -23.33
N THR A 188 -4.88 3.54 -23.43
CA THR A 188 -4.23 4.34 -24.49
C THR A 188 -4.49 3.80 -25.90
N GLU A 189 -4.71 2.50 -26.05
CA GLU A 189 -5.09 1.91 -27.35
C GLU A 189 -6.50 2.31 -27.76
N LEU A 190 -7.45 2.37 -26.82
CA LEU A 190 -8.88 2.61 -27.06
C LEU A 190 -9.26 4.10 -27.07
N GLU A 191 -8.53 4.95 -26.35
CA GLU A 191 -8.87 6.37 -26.21
C GLU A 191 -8.65 7.13 -27.54
N THR A 192 -9.69 7.83 -27.96
CA THR A 192 -9.72 8.59 -29.20
C THR A 192 -9.45 10.09 -29.02
N ASP A 193 -9.67 10.63 -27.81
CA ASP A 193 -9.33 12.01 -27.49
C ASP A 193 -7.80 12.16 -27.37
N LYS A 194 -7.23 12.93 -28.28
CA LYS A 194 -5.76 13.12 -28.39
C LYS A 194 -5.13 13.67 -27.10
N LYS A 195 -5.82 14.53 -26.37
CA LYS A 195 -5.29 15.11 -25.14
C LYS A 195 -5.28 14.09 -24.02
N LYS A 196 -6.41 13.39 -23.80
CA LYS A 196 -6.51 12.32 -22.79
C LYS A 196 -5.52 11.20 -23.05
N LYS A 197 -5.38 10.79 -24.32
CA LYS A 197 -4.41 9.80 -24.75
C LYS A 197 -2.98 10.22 -24.43
N ALA A 198 -2.57 11.44 -24.80
CA ALA A 198 -1.23 11.94 -24.53
C ALA A 198 -0.93 12.08 -23.02
N ASP A 199 -1.91 12.43 -22.21
CA ASP A 199 -1.76 12.49 -20.75
C ASP A 199 -1.60 11.09 -20.15
N ALA A 200 -2.34 10.10 -20.67
CA ALA A 200 -2.22 8.70 -20.24
C ALA A 200 -0.87 8.07 -20.68
N GLU A 201 -0.40 8.37 -21.89
CA GLU A 201 0.92 7.93 -22.39
C GLU A 201 2.05 8.43 -21.48
N LYS A 202 2.03 9.70 -21.04
CA LYS A 202 3.00 10.21 -20.07
C LYS A 202 2.94 9.49 -18.72
N THR A 203 1.73 9.16 -18.27
CA THR A 203 1.56 8.39 -17.03
C THR A 203 2.11 6.97 -17.20
N LEU A 204 1.86 6.34 -18.33
CA LEU A 204 2.36 5.02 -18.69
C LEU A 204 3.90 5.00 -18.74
N ASP A 205 4.52 6.02 -19.34
CA ASP A 205 5.97 6.18 -19.36
C ASP A 205 6.54 6.31 -17.94
N SER A 206 5.87 7.06 -17.07
CA SER A 206 6.25 7.18 -15.66
C SER A 206 6.18 5.84 -14.91
N ILE A 207 5.09 5.08 -15.13
CA ILE A 207 4.90 3.75 -14.53
C ILE A 207 5.98 2.78 -15.04
N ASN A 208 6.24 2.76 -16.34
CA ASN A 208 7.31 1.94 -16.93
C ASN A 208 8.69 2.33 -16.37
N GLY A 209 8.93 3.62 -16.17
CA GLY A 209 10.14 4.11 -15.51
C GLY A 209 10.28 3.58 -14.07
N MET A 210 9.20 3.57 -13.28
CA MET A 210 9.20 3.01 -11.92
C MET A 210 9.49 1.51 -11.91
N LEU A 211 8.84 0.74 -12.78
CA LEU A 211 9.05 -0.71 -12.88
C LEU A 211 10.47 -1.05 -13.30
N ASN A 212 10.98 -0.41 -14.35
CA ASN A 212 12.37 -0.61 -14.79
C ASN A 212 13.39 -0.24 -13.71
N SER A 213 13.10 0.78 -12.91
CA SER A 213 13.92 1.19 -11.77
C SER A 213 13.99 0.12 -10.70
N LYS A 214 12.82 -0.41 -10.32
CA LYS A 214 12.71 -1.48 -9.32
C LYS A 214 13.42 -2.75 -9.77
N ASP A 215 13.26 -3.13 -11.02
CA ASP A 215 13.92 -4.31 -11.60
C ASP A 215 15.44 -4.18 -11.56
N ARG A 216 15.99 -2.99 -11.89
CA ARG A 216 17.45 -2.75 -11.88
C ARG A 216 18.02 -2.76 -10.46
N ILE A 217 17.30 -2.15 -9.50
CA ILE A 217 17.70 -2.15 -8.08
C ILE A 217 17.68 -3.57 -7.53
N MET A 218 16.61 -4.33 -7.78
CA MET A 218 16.51 -5.74 -7.37
C MET A 218 17.62 -6.59 -8.00
N TYR A 219 17.86 -6.43 -9.29
CA TYR A 219 18.93 -7.15 -9.96
C TYR A 219 20.31 -6.86 -9.35
N ALA A 220 20.62 -5.59 -9.07
CA ALA A 220 21.88 -5.22 -8.44
C ALA A 220 22.00 -5.75 -7.01
N TYR A 221 20.89 -5.72 -6.24
CA TYR A 221 20.83 -6.33 -4.92
C TYR A 221 21.09 -7.84 -4.97
N ASP A 222 20.45 -8.55 -5.89
CA ASP A 222 20.67 -9.99 -6.10
C ASP A 222 22.14 -10.28 -6.44
N LYS A 223 22.80 -9.44 -7.23
CA LYS A 223 24.23 -9.57 -7.53
C LYS A 223 25.09 -9.42 -6.28
N MET A 224 24.76 -8.50 -5.39
CA MET A 224 25.41 -8.39 -4.08
C MET A 224 25.26 -9.67 -3.26
N MET A 225 24.05 -10.21 -3.18
CA MET A 225 23.77 -11.46 -2.45
C MET A 225 24.46 -12.69 -3.06
N MET A 226 24.73 -12.67 -4.36
CA MET A 226 25.49 -13.72 -5.08
C MET A 226 27.01 -13.55 -4.97
N GLY A 227 27.51 -12.50 -4.30
CA GLY A 227 28.93 -12.22 -4.18
C GLY A 227 29.56 -11.67 -5.48
N CYS A 228 28.79 -10.96 -6.31
CA CYS A 228 29.22 -10.34 -7.56
C CYS A 228 29.12 -8.81 -7.48
N PRO A 229 29.86 -8.13 -6.58
CA PRO A 229 29.73 -6.69 -6.34
C PRO A 229 30.16 -5.84 -7.55
N ASP A 230 31.07 -6.31 -8.39
CA ASP A 230 31.49 -5.67 -9.63
C ASP A 230 30.32 -5.53 -10.63
N GLU A 231 29.49 -6.56 -10.77
CA GLU A 231 28.28 -6.49 -11.62
C GLU A 231 27.24 -5.51 -11.04
N ALA A 232 27.09 -5.47 -9.71
CA ALA A 232 26.19 -4.51 -9.06
C ALA A 232 26.63 -3.07 -9.32
N VAL A 233 27.94 -2.77 -9.23
CA VAL A 233 28.50 -1.45 -9.58
C VAL A 233 28.19 -1.10 -11.04
N GLU A 234 28.45 -2.01 -11.99
CA GLU A 234 28.21 -1.74 -13.41
C GLU A 234 26.75 -1.38 -13.72
N VAL A 235 25.80 -2.10 -13.11
CA VAL A 235 24.37 -1.84 -13.30
C VAL A 235 23.96 -0.52 -12.69
N MET A 236 24.42 -0.20 -11.47
CA MET A 236 24.10 1.05 -10.79
C MET A 236 24.79 2.27 -11.42
N ASP A 237 25.99 2.11 -11.96
CA ASP A 237 26.67 3.17 -12.74
C ASP A 237 25.83 3.58 -13.95
N LYS A 238 25.33 2.61 -14.73
CA LYS A 238 24.46 2.89 -15.88
C LYS A 238 23.17 3.57 -15.43
N TYR A 239 22.56 3.05 -14.37
CA TYR A 239 21.29 3.56 -13.89
C TYR A 239 21.40 5.00 -13.35
N ILE A 240 22.46 5.32 -12.63
CA ILE A 240 22.74 6.69 -12.13
C ILE A 240 23.11 7.63 -13.29
N ALA A 241 23.90 7.16 -14.28
CA ALA A 241 24.25 7.96 -15.45
C ALA A 241 23.03 8.31 -16.33
N GLU A 242 21.98 7.51 -16.31
CA GLU A 242 20.68 7.80 -16.95
C GLU A 242 19.84 8.84 -16.17
N GLY A 243 20.32 9.31 -15.02
CA GLY A 243 19.71 10.37 -14.23
C GLY A 243 18.85 9.92 -13.05
N SER A 244 18.99 8.67 -12.61
CA SER A 244 18.30 8.18 -11.40
C SER A 244 18.65 9.03 -10.18
N LYS A 245 17.62 9.33 -9.38
CA LYS A 245 17.73 10.02 -8.09
C LYS A 245 17.22 9.16 -6.94
N GLN A 246 17.19 7.84 -7.11
CA GLN A 246 16.78 6.94 -6.07
C GLN A 246 17.93 6.67 -5.12
N TRP A 247 17.68 6.77 -3.81
CA TRP A 247 18.71 6.59 -2.77
C TRP A 247 19.30 5.17 -2.80
N GLU A 248 18.46 4.16 -3.12
CA GLU A 248 18.85 2.75 -3.20
C GLU A 248 19.95 2.52 -4.24
N ALA A 249 19.92 3.24 -5.36
CA ALA A 249 20.93 3.11 -6.39
C ALA A 249 22.33 3.51 -5.89
N TYR A 250 22.41 4.60 -5.13
CA TYR A 250 23.65 5.06 -4.51
C TYR A 250 24.05 4.16 -3.34
N PHE A 251 23.07 3.70 -2.54
CA PHE A 251 23.32 2.76 -1.45
C PHE A 251 23.95 1.46 -1.95
N ILE A 252 23.32 0.78 -2.91
CA ILE A 252 23.83 -0.51 -3.44
C ILE A 252 25.19 -0.32 -4.08
N ARG A 253 25.41 0.77 -4.85
CA ARG A 253 26.72 1.04 -5.43
C ARG A 253 27.78 1.32 -4.37
N GLY A 254 27.43 2.06 -3.33
CA GLY A 254 28.32 2.33 -2.19
C GLY A 254 28.66 1.06 -1.44
N TRP A 255 27.67 0.22 -1.14
CA TRP A 255 27.87 -1.09 -0.53
C TRP A 255 28.78 -1.98 -1.40
N ALA A 256 28.52 -2.07 -2.70
CA ALA A 256 29.36 -2.84 -3.62
C ALA A 256 30.80 -2.33 -3.68
N LYS A 257 31.02 -1.01 -3.75
CA LYS A 257 32.37 -0.42 -3.70
C LYS A 257 33.08 -0.71 -2.38
N ARG A 258 32.37 -0.70 -1.24
CA ARG A 258 32.96 -1.08 0.05
C ARG A 258 33.43 -2.54 0.02
N VAL A 259 32.61 -3.46 -0.52
CA VAL A 259 33.01 -4.88 -0.66
C VAL A 259 34.21 -5.04 -1.58
N LEU A 260 34.37 -4.17 -2.58
CA LEU A 260 35.52 -4.09 -3.46
C LEU A 260 36.70 -3.28 -2.88
N GLU A 261 36.63 -2.89 -1.59
CA GLU A 261 37.65 -2.13 -0.86
C GLU A 261 37.89 -0.69 -1.39
N ASP A 262 37.00 -0.17 -2.27
CA ASP A 262 36.97 1.25 -2.64
C ASP A 262 36.20 2.04 -1.57
N PHE A 263 36.79 2.16 -0.38
CA PHE A 263 36.16 2.82 0.77
C PHE A 263 35.84 4.30 0.52
N LYS A 264 36.67 4.99 -0.29
CA LYS A 264 36.44 6.39 -0.62
C LYS A 264 35.25 6.54 -1.55
N GLY A 265 35.20 5.79 -2.64
CA GLY A 265 34.08 5.81 -3.57
C GLY A 265 32.78 5.32 -2.92
N ALA A 266 32.86 4.35 -2.00
CA ALA A 266 31.75 3.88 -1.18
C ALA A 266 31.19 5.02 -0.32
N GLN A 267 32.06 5.73 0.41
CA GLN A 267 31.65 6.81 1.29
C GLN A 267 30.98 7.97 0.51
N GLU A 268 31.48 8.31 -0.68
CA GLU A 268 30.87 9.33 -1.54
C GLU A 268 29.44 8.94 -1.94
N ASP A 269 29.21 7.69 -2.35
CA ASP A 269 27.90 7.18 -2.73
C ASP A 269 26.95 7.06 -1.52
N LEU A 270 27.41 6.54 -0.40
CA LEU A 270 26.59 6.41 0.82
C LEU A 270 26.15 7.78 1.36
N LEU A 271 27.00 8.79 1.30
CA LEU A 271 26.65 10.16 1.68
C LEU A 271 25.64 10.77 0.69
N GLU A 272 25.76 10.48 -0.61
CA GLU A 272 24.75 10.90 -1.59
C GLU A 272 23.41 10.20 -1.37
N SER A 273 23.41 8.90 -1.02
CA SER A 273 22.21 8.16 -0.62
C SER A 273 21.50 8.88 0.55
N LEU A 274 22.23 9.24 1.62
CA LEU A 274 21.67 9.99 2.76
C LEU A 274 21.19 11.40 2.40
N ARG A 275 21.79 12.04 1.41
CA ARG A 275 21.32 13.35 0.93
C ARG A 275 19.94 13.25 0.29
N ILE A 276 19.64 12.11 -0.31
CA ILE A 276 18.35 11.83 -0.97
C ILE A 276 17.32 11.36 0.06
N ASP A 277 17.66 10.37 0.89
CA ASP A 277 16.86 9.89 2.02
C ASP A 277 17.66 9.93 3.32
N GLY A 278 17.46 10.97 4.12
CA GLY A 278 18.29 11.33 5.28
C GLY A 278 18.17 10.43 6.51
N ARG A 279 17.36 9.35 6.49
CA ARG A 279 17.07 8.53 7.67
C ARG A 279 17.10 7.03 7.37
N ASN A 280 18.27 6.54 6.99
CA ASN A 280 18.45 5.13 6.72
C ASN A 280 19.56 4.52 7.59
N ALA A 281 19.20 3.63 8.51
CA ALA A 281 20.11 2.99 9.45
C ALA A 281 21.17 2.11 8.74
N GLU A 282 20.77 1.40 7.67
CA GLU A 282 21.69 0.57 6.88
C GLU A 282 22.82 1.38 6.27
N VAL A 283 22.51 2.58 5.74
CA VAL A 283 23.51 3.47 5.15
C VAL A 283 24.51 3.94 6.21
N TYR A 284 24.06 4.26 7.41
CA TYR A 284 24.96 4.62 8.51
C TYR A 284 25.83 3.45 8.97
N ASN A 285 25.30 2.23 8.98
CA ASN A 285 26.10 1.03 9.24
C ASN A 285 27.22 0.87 8.21
N GLU A 286 26.91 0.98 6.91
CA GLU A 286 27.90 0.88 5.84
C GLU A 286 28.98 2.02 5.93
N LEU A 287 28.55 3.25 6.24
CA LEU A 287 29.48 4.36 6.50
C LEU A 287 30.41 4.08 7.67
N SER A 288 29.92 3.42 8.71
CA SER A 288 30.75 3.05 9.87
C SER A 288 31.84 2.05 9.49
N ILE A 289 31.53 1.08 8.62
CA ILE A 289 32.50 0.14 8.11
C ILE A 289 33.59 0.87 7.33
N CYS A 290 33.18 1.77 6.40
CA CYS A 290 34.12 2.57 5.62
C CYS A 290 35.04 3.45 6.51
N ALA A 291 34.48 4.07 7.55
CA ALA A 291 35.25 4.89 8.49
C ALA A 291 36.27 4.06 9.28
N ARG A 292 35.85 2.89 9.78
CA ARG A 292 36.73 1.96 10.47
C ARG A 292 37.89 1.48 9.59
N GLU A 293 37.62 1.07 8.36
CA GLU A 293 38.64 0.61 7.42
C GLU A 293 39.60 1.75 7.02
N SER A 294 39.12 2.99 7.06
CA SER A 294 39.94 4.17 6.89
C SER A 294 40.75 4.58 8.16
N GLY A 295 40.57 3.85 9.26
CA GLY A 295 41.27 4.05 10.53
C GLY A 295 40.61 5.07 11.47
N ASP A 296 39.43 5.59 11.15
CA ASP A 296 38.68 6.54 11.98
C ASP A 296 37.61 5.83 12.83
N THR A 297 38.06 5.22 13.93
CA THR A 297 37.19 4.47 14.83
C THR A 297 36.14 5.35 15.52
N GLU A 298 36.47 6.60 15.84
CA GLU A 298 35.53 7.51 16.51
C GLU A 298 34.40 7.93 15.56
N LEU A 299 34.72 8.17 14.30
CA LEU A 299 33.72 8.44 13.28
C LEU A 299 32.84 7.18 13.04
N ALA A 300 33.44 5.99 13.01
CA ALA A 300 32.71 4.74 12.88
C ALA A 300 31.71 4.53 14.03
N LYS A 301 32.12 4.76 15.29
CA LYS A 301 31.20 4.73 16.44
C LYS A 301 30.08 5.74 16.31
N SER A 302 30.38 6.95 15.85
CA SER A 302 29.39 8.00 15.67
C SER A 302 28.31 7.60 14.64
N TYR A 303 28.70 7.01 13.51
CA TYR A 303 27.78 6.52 12.51
C TYR A 303 26.92 5.38 13.04
N LEU A 304 27.51 4.39 13.72
CA LEU A 304 26.75 3.29 14.31
C LEU A 304 25.80 3.72 15.42
N GLN A 305 26.18 4.74 16.21
CA GLN A 305 25.27 5.31 17.20
C GLN A 305 24.01 5.87 16.52
N ILE A 306 24.17 6.56 15.38
CA ILE A 306 23.03 7.05 14.61
C ILE A 306 22.19 5.88 14.09
N ALA A 307 22.81 4.80 13.60
CA ALA A 307 22.08 3.61 13.15
C ALA A 307 21.25 2.99 14.28
N VAL A 308 21.84 2.84 15.49
CA VAL A 308 21.16 2.34 16.70
C VAL A 308 20.06 3.30 17.16
N ASP A 309 20.24 4.61 17.03
CA ASP A 309 19.20 5.60 17.39
C ASP A 309 18.01 5.56 16.40
N LEU A 310 18.23 5.16 15.16
CA LEU A 310 17.21 5.00 14.13
C LEU A 310 16.49 3.66 14.25
N ASP A 311 17.22 2.57 14.50
CA ASP A 311 16.70 1.23 14.71
C ASP A 311 17.46 0.52 15.86
N GLY A 312 16.97 0.75 17.05
CA GLY A 312 17.57 0.24 18.28
C GLY A 312 17.28 -1.23 18.57
N GLU A 313 16.53 -1.92 17.73
CA GLU A 313 16.20 -3.34 17.87
C GLU A 313 16.96 -4.23 16.88
N ASP A 314 17.74 -3.64 15.98
CA ASP A 314 18.60 -4.42 15.08
C ASP A 314 19.86 -4.90 15.81
N VAL A 315 19.99 -6.23 15.90
CA VAL A 315 21.11 -6.89 16.57
C VAL A 315 22.44 -6.63 15.85
N VAL A 316 22.42 -6.41 14.52
CA VAL A 316 23.63 -6.15 13.74
C VAL A 316 24.25 -4.81 14.14
N TYR A 317 23.43 -3.74 14.25
CA TYR A 317 23.95 -2.43 14.65
C TYR A 317 24.43 -2.42 16.07
N LEU A 318 23.72 -3.07 16.98
CA LEU A 318 24.11 -3.21 18.38
C LEU A 318 25.44 -3.97 18.53
N THR A 319 25.60 -5.09 17.84
CA THR A 319 26.83 -5.91 17.91
C THR A 319 28.01 -5.21 17.23
N ASN A 320 27.79 -4.52 16.11
CA ASN A 320 28.83 -3.75 15.44
C ASN A 320 29.33 -2.59 16.32
N LEU A 321 28.43 -1.85 16.98
CA LEU A 321 28.81 -0.78 17.91
C LEU A 321 29.51 -1.34 19.16
N ALA A 322 28.99 -2.43 19.73
CA ALA A 322 29.64 -3.11 20.85
C ALA A 322 31.06 -3.60 20.52
N PHE A 323 31.27 -4.10 19.30
CA PHE A 323 32.58 -4.48 18.80
C PHE A 323 33.56 -3.30 18.80
N LEU A 324 33.16 -2.12 18.33
CA LEU A 324 34.02 -0.93 18.31
C LEU A 324 34.34 -0.44 19.71
N HIS A 325 33.37 -0.42 20.62
CA HIS A 325 33.61 -0.07 22.03
C HIS A 325 34.55 -1.08 22.71
N LEU A 326 34.33 -2.39 22.46
CA LEU A 326 35.19 -3.44 22.98
C LEU A 326 36.64 -3.28 22.52
N GLY A 327 36.82 -3.02 21.21
CA GLY A 327 38.14 -2.77 20.62
C GLY A 327 38.84 -1.51 21.15
N SER A 328 38.07 -0.51 21.56
CA SER A 328 38.58 0.74 22.18
C SER A 328 38.82 0.62 23.69
N GLY A 329 38.45 -0.52 24.32
CA GLY A 329 38.56 -0.72 25.77
C GLY A 329 37.44 -0.04 26.58
N GLU A 330 36.38 0.39 25.93
CA GLU A 330 35.17 0.99 26.50
C GLU A 330 34.19 -0.13 26.90
N PHE A 331 34.54 -0.82 28.01
CA PHE A 331 33.87 -2.07 28.38
C PHE A 331 32.44 -1.88 28.87
N ALA A 332 32.17 -0.77 29.54
CA ALA A 332 30.84 -0.48 30.07
C ALA A 332 29.82 -0.29 28.95
N GLU A 333 30.20 0.51 27.94
CA GLU A 333 29.37 0.78 26.75
C GLU A 333 29.16 -0.50 25.94
N SER A 334 30.24 -1.27 25.71
CA SER A 334 30.15 -2.57 25.03
C SER A 334 29.21 -3.52 25.75
N ARG A 335 29.29 -3.60 27.09
CA ARG A 335 28.43 -4.47 27.90
C ARG A 335 26.96 -4.13 27.73
N GLU A 336 26.59 -2.85 27.84
CA GLU A 336 25.21 -2.37 27.71
C GLU A 336 24.60 -2.79 26.37
N LEU A 337 25.35 -2.61 25.28
CA LEU A 337 24.93 -2.99 23.93
C LEU A 337 24.77 -4.50 23.77
N LEU A 338 25.72 -5.30 24.30
CA LEU A 338 25.65 -6.76 24.24
C LEU A 338 24.50 -7.31 25.08
N GLU A 339 24.21 -6.74 26.27
CA GLU A 339 23.05 -7.10 27.07
C GLU A 339 21.75 -6.80 26.34
N LYS A 340 21.65 -5.64 25.68
CA LYS A 340 20.50 -5.26 24.85
C LYS A 340 20.34 -6.23 23.67
N ALA A 341 21.39 -6.48 22.90
CA ALA A 341 21.36 -7.42 21.78
C ALA A 341 20.91 -8.81 22.21
N ARG A 342 21.38 -9.29 23.39
CA ARG A 342 21.00 -10.59 23.96
C ARG A 342 19.51 -10.69 24.31
N THR A 343 18.87 -9.60 24.68
CA THR A 343 17.41 -9.60 24.95
C THR A 343 16.58 -9.72 23.67
N ILE A 344 17.15 -9.33 22.51
CA ILE A 344 16.49 -9.35 21.21
C ILE A 344 16.70 -10.71 20.53
N ASP A 345 17.95 -11.10 20.32
CA ASP A 345 18.29 -12.41 19.74
C ASP A 345 19.49 -13.05 20.48
N PRO A 346 19.24 -13.89 21.50
CA PRO A 346 20.30 -14.56 22.26
C PRO A 346 21.06 -15.61 21.45
N GLU A 347 20.54 -16.04 20.30
CA GLU A 347 21.13 -17.07 19.44
C GLU A 347 22.03 -16.49 18.34
N ASP A 348 22.06 -15.17 18.16
CA ASP A 348 22.88 -14.51 17.13
C ASP A 348 24.37 -14.93 17.26
N PRO A 349 24.99 -15.41 16.15
CA PRO A 349 26.36 -15.92 16.20
C PRO A 349 27.41 -14.85 16.52
N GLN A 350 27.24 -13.62 16.03
CA GLN A 350 28.17 -12.51 16.28
C GLN A 350 28.09 -12.05 17.72
N LEU A 351 26.87 -11.97 18.26
CA LEU A 351 26.66 -11.66 19.68
C LEU A 351 27.38 -12.70 20.58
N LYS A 352 27.19 -13.99 20.34
CA LYS A 352 27.85 -15.06 21.12
C LYS A 352 29.37 -14.90 21.08
N TYR A 353 29.90 -14.68 19.88
CA TYR A 353 31.34 -14.45 19.72
C TYR A 353 31.81 -13.22 20.51
N LEU A 354 31.12 -12.10 20.43
CA LEU A 354 31.49 -10.87 21.14
C LEU A 354 31.34 -11.00 22.66
N MET A 355 30.36 -11.74 23.14
CA MET A 355 30.26 -12.05 24.59
C MET A 355 31.43 -12.89 25.12
N GLU A 356 31.93 -13.83 24.31
CA GLU A 356 33.14 -14.57 24.65
C GLU A 356 34.39 -13.69 24.67
N GLU A 357 34.54 -12.81 23.67
CA GLU A 357 35.64 -11.84 23.58
C GLU A 357 35.59 -10.84 24.74
N TYR A 358 34.41 -10.35 25.10
CA TYR A 358 34.20 -9.49 26.26
C TYR A 358 34.63 -10.20 27.55
N GLN A 359 34.23 -11.48 27.75
CA GLN A 359 34.61 -12.25 28.90
C GLN A 359 36.14 -12.47 28.98
N LYS A 360 36.80 -12.76 27.85
CA LYS A 360 38.26 -12.88 27.78
C LYS A 360 38.96 -11.57 28.16
N ALA A 361 38.36 -10.47 27.78
CA ALA A 361 38.94 -9.16 27.99
C ALA A 361 38.76 -8.60 29.40
N THR A 362 37.65 -8.89 30.06
CA THR A 362 37.26 -8.29 31.35
C THR A 362 37.28 -9.29 32.49
N GLY A 363 37.16 -10.58 32.20
CA GLY A 363 36.93 -11.63 33.21
C GLY A 363 35.42 -11.79 33.55
N ASP A 364 34.56 -10.85 33.15
CA ASP A 364 33.16 -10.82 33.49
C ASP A 364 32.31 -11.51 32.44
N ARG A 365 31.21 -12.14 32.88
CA ARG A 365 30.22 -12.71 31.96
C ARG A 365 29.02 -11.77 31.77
N ILE A 366 28.59 -11.60 30.54
CA ILE A 366 27.34 -10.91 30.22
C ILE A 366 26.17 -11.71 30.80
N GLY A 367 25.35 -11.04 31.62
CA GLY A 367 24.18 -11.66 32.29
C GLY A 367 24.43 -12.12 33.71
N GLU A 368 25.66 -12.06 34.22
CA GLU A 368 25.97 -12.20 35.64
C GLU A 368 25.99 -10.81 36.32
N VAL A 369 25.48 -10.71 37.54
CA VAL A 369 25.51 -9.44 38.30
C VAL A 369 26.95 -9.12 38.65
N ILE A 370 27.47 -7.99 38.20
CA ILE A 370 28.81 -7.53 38.59
C ILE A 370 28.75 -7.18 40.08
N SER A 371 29.55 -7.87 40.89
CA SER A 371 29.97 -7.31 42.20
C SER A 371 30.90 -6.12 41.87
N GLU A 372 30.61 -4.94 42.41
CA GLU A 372 31.38 -3.68 42.20
C GLU A 372 32.87 -3.87 42.56
N GLU A 373 33.66 -4.51 41.70
CA GLU A 373 35.12 -4.47 41.78
C GLU A 373 35.63 -3.48 40.74
N VAL A 374 36.05 -2.33 41.21
CA VAL A 374 36.66 -1.29 40.41
C VAL A 374 38.05 -1.75 39.97
N TYR A 375 38.24 -2.01 38.68
CA TYR A 375 39.56 -2.23 38.10
C TYR A 375 40.45 -0.99 38.26
N SER A 376 41.69 -1.20 38.67
CA SER A 376 42.68 -0.11 38.74
C SER A 376 43.11 0.38 37.33
N ASP A 377 43.49 1.63 37.22
CA ASP A 377 43.99 2.21 35.96
C ASP A 377 45.18 1.44 35.34
N GLU A 378 45.94 0.67 36.17
CA GLU A 378 47.07 -0.15 35.72
C GLU A 378 46.58 -1.46 35.07
N GLU A 379 45.50 -2.06 35.53
CA GLU A 379 44.87 -3.26 34.95
C GLU A 379 44.18 -2.94 33.62
N LEU A 380 43.55 -1.75 33.50
CA LEU A 380 42.99 -1.24 32.26
C LEU A 380 44.07 -0.93 31.18
N ALA A 381 45.27 -0.47 31.61
CA ALA A 381 46.37 -0.22 30.68
C ALA A 381 47.00 -1.55 30.17
N ALA A 382 47.13 -2.56 31.01
CA ALA A 382 47.62 -3.90 30.61
C ALA A 382 46.69 -4.60 29.61
N LEU A 383 45.38 -4.39 29.70
CA LEU A 383 44.39 -4.91 28.78
C LEU A 383 44.43 -4.23 27.41
N LYS A 384 44.75 -2.95 27.34
CA LYS A 384 44.91 -2.22 26.09
C LYS A 384 46.14 -2.66 25.27
N ASP A 385 47.22 -3.06 25.93
CA ASP A 385 48.46 -3.46 25.26
C ASP A 385 48.39 -4.88 24.65
N SER A 386 47.55 -5.76 25.19
CA SER A 386 47.40 -7.15 24.71
C SER A 386 46.59 -7.27 23.39
N ARG A 387 46.00 -6.17 22.91
CA ARG A 387 44.94 -6.19 21.86
C ARG A 387 45.35 -5.72 20.49
N GLN A 388 46.52 -5.18 20.32
CA GLN A 388 47.00 -4.72 18.98
C GLN A 388 47.25 -5.87 17.99
N ASN A 389 47.08 -7.14 18.42
CA ASN A 389 47.45 -8.31 17.62
C ASN A 389 46.37 -9.34 17.32
N ASN A 390 45.11 -9.17 17.75
CA ASN A 390 44.07 -10.14 17.44
C ASN A 390 42.93 -9.46 16.65
N GLY A 391 42.89 -9.70 15.34
CA GLY A 391 41.81 -9.23 14.46
C GLY A 391 40.47 -9.88 14.82
N ILE A 392 39.59 -9.13 15.42
CA ILE A 392 38.22 -9.52 15.70
C ILE A 392 37.37 -9.27 14.43
N PRO A 393 36.58 -10.21 13.95
CA PRO A 393 35.78 -10.02 12.73
C PRO A 393 34.66 -9.00 12.92
N TYR A 394 34.47 -8.17 11.92
CA TYR A 394 33.36 -7.22 11.82
C TYR A 394 32.27 -7.84 10.95
N ARG A 395 31.01 -7.71 11.34
CA ARG A 395 29.91 -8.30 10.61
C ARG A 395 29.54 -7.46 9.40
N GLU A 396 29.47 -8.09 8.24
CA GLU A 396 28.95 -7.54 7.02
C GLU A 396 27.46 -7.95 6.87
N LEU A 397 26.66 -7.04 6.34
CA LEU A 397 25.25 -7.29 6.03
C LEU A 397 25.09 -8.24 4.86
#